data_9f3aab8e23f1dcb1b040303bcc7f1d63
#
_entry.id   9f3aab8e23f1dcb1b040303bcc7f1d63
#
_cell.length_a   1.000
_cell.length_b   1.000
_cell.length_c   1.000
_cell.angle_alpha   90.00
_cell.angle_beta   90.00
_cell.angle_gamma   90.00
#
_symmetry.space_group_name_H-M   'P 1'
#
loop_
_entity.id
_entity.type
_entity.pdbx_description
1 polymer ?
#
loop_
_entity_poly.entity_id
_entity_poly.type
_entity_poly.pdbx_seq_one_letter_code
_entity_poly.pdbx_strand_id
1 'polypeptide(L)'
;MLVVGAILDIDGARPAYVRIRNGRVTEVGARGAEGRRRGERTVRGIVVPAPVNAHTHLGDAVSVSEPPAGPVASLIQPPHGYKFRLLAGASRAEKVRAIRAALLRMEQDGVAATVDFREEGRPGVELLREAARGSSVRVLALGRPLSRPVVRTELDRLLAVADGVGLSSSRDETDETCRTVARACRAAGKKFGLHASEAVREKPERYLDPRPDLLVHLTKATVDDLVTVRDERVSVAVCPRSNALFGRQPDLYSMERLGVSVLLGTDNAMFHAPSLWREMEFAYVASRLRRRPVSAAFLARAALVEPWKWLGEPEAALVAPEMPGRPLVLRLPPDDPAYQVVTRTTEHLIVRGRPRRRQRAAAR
;
A
#
# COMPACT_ATOMS: atom_id res chain seq x y z
N MET A 1 -10.56 24.67 11.20
CA MET A 1 -10.60 23.65 12.25
C MET A 1 -9.26 23.63 12.95
N LEU A 2 -9.26 23.69 14.27
CA LEU A 2 -8.08 23.52 15.12
C LEU A 2 -8.09 22.08 15.67
N VAL A 3 -7.03 21.34 15.47
CA VAL A 3 -6.80 20.03 16.10
C VAL A 3 -5.77 20.24 17.21
N VAL A 4 -6.10 19.83 18.43
CA VAL A 4 -5.21 19.89 19.58
C VAL A 4 -4.94 18.46 20.06
N GLY A 5 -3.68 18.07 20.13
CA GLY A 5 -3.33 16.72 20.53
C GLY A 5 -1.92 16.32 20.16
N ALA A 6 -1.76 15.51 19.11
CA ALA A 6 -0.46 15.05 18.64
C ALA A 6 -0.40 15.00 17.10
N ILE A 7 0.80 15.05 16.57
CA ILE A 7 1.15 14.65 15.21
C ILE A 7 1.89 13.31 15.29
N LEU A 8 1.64 12.44 14.31
CA LEU A 8 2.44 11.25 14.05
C LEU A 8 2.78 11.24 12.54
N ASP A 9 4.01 11.51 12.20
CA ASP A 9 4.48 11.66 10.83
C ASP A 9 5.95 11.19 10.65
N ILE A 10 6.64 11.67 9.61
CA ILE A 10 8.03 11.28 9.29
C ILE A 10 9.00 11.61 10.43
N ASP A 11 8.75 12.67 11.19
CA ASP A 11 9.57 13.10 12.34
C ASP A 11 9.18 12.36 13.64
N GLY A 12 8.22 11.41 13.56
CA GLY A 12 7.74 10.65 14.70
C GLY A 12 6.52 11.26 15.38
N ALA A 13 6.27 10.84 16.62
CA ALA A 13 5.15 11.29 17.42
C ALA A 13 5.53 12.50 18.29
N ARG A 14 4.72 13.56 18.26
CA ARG A 14 4.95 14.75 19.08
C ARG A 14 3.65 15.44 19.49
N PRO A 15 3.57 16.04 20.71
CA PRO A 15 2.46 16.90 21.10
C PRO A 15 2.41 18.15 20.21
N ALA A 16 1.24 18.43 19.65
CA ALA A 16 1.11 19.56 18.73
C ALA A 16 -0.32 20.08 18.65
N TYR A 17 -0.49 21.26 18.07
CA TYR A 17 -1.73 21.68 17.45
C TYR A 17 -1.55 21.84 15.94
N VAL A 18 -2.63 21.63 15.19
CA VAL A 18 -2.66 21.75 13.73
C VAL A 18 -3.91 22.51 13.31
N ARG A 19 -3.75 23.60 12.53
CA ARG A 19 -4.87 24.26 11.88
C ARG A 19 -5.06 23.75 10.46
N ILE A 20 -6.30 23.40 10.15
CA ILE A 20 -6.67 22.87 8.84
C ILE A 20 -7.77 23.75 8.25
N ARG A 21 -7.53 24.30 7.05
CA ARG A 21 -8.51 25.07 6.25
C ARG A 21 -8.67 24.41 4.88
N ASN A 22 -9.90 24.16 4.45
CA ASN A 22 -10.20 23.54 3.15
C ASN A 22 -9.46 22.19 2.94
N GLY A 23 -9.24 21.43 4.02
CA GLY A 23 -8.54 20.14 3.99
C GLY A 23 -7.01 20.25 3.86
N ARG A 24 -6.43 21.44 3.99
CA ARG A 24 -4.98 21.68 3.99
C ARG A 24 -4.48 22.17 5.35
N VAL A 25 -3.29 21.75 5.73
CA VAL A 25 -2.61 22.29 6.91
C VAL A 25 -2.21 23.74 6.61
N THR A 26 -2.54 24.64 7.52
CA THR A 26 -2.18 26.07 7.39
C THR A 26 -1.26 26.53 8.51
N GLU A 27 -1.20 25.79 9.60
CA GLU A 27 -0.37 26.13 10.75
C GLU A 27 -0.11 24.89 11.61
N VAL A 28 1.09 24.76 12.13
CA VAL A 28 1.50 23.72 13.09
C VAL A 28 2.28 24.42 14.20
N GLY A 29 2.04 24.00 15.44
CA GLY A 29 2.79 24.52 16.59
C GLY A 29 2.73 23.60 17.79
N ALA A 30 3.47 23.95 18.84
CA ALA A 30 3.50 23.19 20.09
C ALA A 30 2.12 23.20 20.78
N ARG A 31 1.69 22.06 21.32
CA ARG A 31 0.45 21.99 22.12
C ARG A 31 0.54 22.92 23.34
N GLY A 32 -0.49 23.74 23.53
CA GLY A 32 -0.55 24.77 24.56
C GLY A 32 -0.29 26.19 24.04
N ALA A 33 0.28 26.32 22.82
CA ALA A 33 0.54 27.62 22.17
C ALA A 33 -0.50 28.02 21.12
N GLU A 34 -1.60 27.25 21.00
CA GLU A 34 -2.55 27.29 19.87
C GLU A 34 -3.37 28.59 19.75
N GLY A 35 -3.48 29.42 20.72
CA GLY A 35 -4.32 30.63 20.74
C GLY A 35 -5.69 30.42 20.06
N ARG A 36 -6.80 30.68 20.71
CA ARG A 36 -8.14 30.46 20.12
C ARG A 36 -8.51 31.60 19.16
N ARG A 37 -9.08 31.21 17.98
CA ARG A 37 -9.67 32.15 17.02
C ARG A 37 -11.18 32.09 17.11
N ARG A 38 -11.88 33.25 17.04
CA ARG A 38 -13.35 33.32 17.11
C ARG A 38 -13.99 32.46 16.01
N GLY A 39 -14.93 31.60 16.39
CA GLY A 39 -15.64 30.71 15.45
C GLY A 39 -14.84 29.47 14.99
N GLU A 40 -13.64 29.24 15.53
CA GLU A 40 -12.85 28.09 15.16
C GLU A 40 -13.35 26.83 15.87
N ARG A 41 -13.74 25.80 15.08
CA ARG A 41 -14.08 24.49 15.63
C ARG A 41 -12.83 23.79 16.11
N THR A 42 -12.79 23.41 17.37
CA THR A 42 -11.70 22.66 17.98
C THR A 42 -12.03 21.17 18.06
N VAL A 43 -11.08 20.31 17.76
CA VAL A 43 -11.15 18.84 17.86
C VAL A 43 -9.92 18.36 18.62
N ARG A 44 -10.09 17.43 19.54
CA ARG A 44 -8.95 16.68 20.14
C ARG A 44 -8.67 15.46 19.30
N GLY A 45 -7.38 15.17 19.02
CA GLY A 45 -7.03 14.02 18.21
C GLY A 45 -5.57 13.93 17.78
N ILE A 46 -5.31 12.98 16.88
CA ILE A 46 -4.00 12.77 16.27
C ILE A 46 -4.09 13.14 14.79
N VAL A 47 -3.13 13.91 14.30
CA VAL A 47 -3.01 14.24 12.88
C VAL A 47 -1.91 13.39 12.28
N VAL A 48 -2.25 12.71 11.17
CA VAL A 48 -1.33 11.81 10.45
C VAL A 48 -1.34 12.12 8.95
N PRO A 49 -0.25 11.80 8.22
CA PRO A 49 -0.28 11.74 6.76
C PRO A 49 -1.33 10.71 6.29
N ALA A 50 -1.84 10.88 5.09
CA ALA A 50 -2.71 9.87 4.51
C ALA A 50 -1.91 8.58 4.20
N PRO A 51 -2.43 7.38 4.52
CA PRO A 51 -1.74 6.12 4.27
C PRO A 51 -1.65 5.81 2.78
N VAL A 52 -0.64 5.02 2.41
CA VAL A 52 -0.45 4.46 1.06
C VAL A 52 -0.45 2.94 1.16
N ASN A 53 -1.30 2.28 0.36
CA ASN A 53 -1.35 0.83 0.27
C ASN A 53 -0.31 0.34 -0.74
N ALA A 54 0.78 -0.23 -0.24
CA ALA A 54 1.95 -0.52 -1.06
C ALA A 54 1.84 -1.78 -1.93
N HIS A 55 0.79 -2.58 -1.77
CA HIS A 55 0.57 -3.77 -2.60
C HIS A 55 -0.89 -4.20 -2.58
N THR A 56 -1.47 -4.30 -3.77
CA THR A 56 -2.84 -4.80 -3.99
C THR A 56 -2.96 -5.59 -5.28
N HIS A 57 -4.01 -6.42 -5.34
CA HIS A 57 -4.59 -7.03 -6.52
C HIS A 57 -6.08 -6.66 -6.57
N LEU A 58 -6.40 -5.42 -6.97
CA LEU A 58 -7.77 -4.89 -6.92
C LEU A 58 -8.74 -5.61 -7.85
N GLY A 59 -8.24 -6.21 -8.95
CA GLY A 59 -9.09 -6.98 -9.84
C GLY A 59 -9.70 -8.22 -9.21
N ASP A 60 -9.07 -8.75 -8.20
CA ASP A 60 -9.52 -9.95 -7.51
C ASP A 60 -10.79 -9.69 -6.67
N ALA A 61 -11.16 -8.41 -6.47
CA ALA A 61 -12.43 -7.99 -5.85
C ALA A 61 -13.70 -8.41 -6.65
N VAL A 62 -13.55 -9.01 -7.82
CA VAL A 62 -14.68 -9.61 -8.58
C VAL A 62 -15.37 -10.74 -7.79
N SER A 63 -14.70 -11.34 -6.82
CA SER A 63 -15.30 -12.26 -5.87
C SER A 63 -14.98 -11.80 -4.45
N VAL A 64 -16.01 -11.71 -3.64
CA VAL A 64 -15.91 -11.43 -2.19
C VAL A 64 -16.53 -12.57 -1.37
N SER A 65 -16.78 -13.71 -2.01
CA SER A 65 -17.25 -14.93 -1.36
C SER A 65 -16.09 -15.68 -0.74
N GLU A 66 -16.38 -16.52 0.24
CA GLU A 66 -15.37 -17.40 0.82
C GLU A 66 -14.72 -18.25 -0.28
N PRO A 67 -13.40 -18.22 -0.43
CA PRO A 67 -12.71 -19.03 -1.42
C PRO A 67 -12.78 -20.51 -1.04
N PRO A 68 -12.70 -21.43 -2.03
CA PRO A 68 -12.66 -22.85 -1.74
C PRO A 68 -11.45 -23.18 -0.87
N ALA A 69 -11.61 -24.15 0.03
CA ALA A 69 -10.50 -24.67 0.82
C ALA A 69 -9.43 -25.28 -0.11
N GLY A 70 -8.17 -25.05 0.19
CA GLY A 70 -7.08 -25.63 -0.59
C GLY A 70 -5.73 -24.93 -0.36
N PRO A 71 -4.67 -25.49 -0.95
CA PRO A 71 -3.34 -24.87 -0.88
C PRO A 71 -3.31 -23.56 -1.68
N VAL A 72 -2.41 -22.65 -1.29
CA VAL A 72 -2.22 -21.35 -1.96
C VAL A 72 -2.12 -21.46 -3.48
N ALA A 73 -1.35 -22.46 -3.96
CA ALA A 73 -1.17 -22.67 -5.39
C ALA A 73 -2.50 -22.85 -6.15
N SER A 74 -3.46 -23.59 -5.57
CA SER A 74 -4.77 -23.79 -6.19
C SER A 74 -5.63 -22.54 -6.19
N LEU A 75 -5.35 -21.57 -5.34
CA LEU A 75 -6.11 -20.33 -5.20
C LEU A 75 -5.55 -19.18 -6.05
N ILE A 76 -4.23 -18.93 -6.01
CA ILE A 76 -3.64 -17.71 -6.56
C ILE A 76 -2.48 -17.91 -7.54
N GLN A 77 -1.97 -19.15 -7.73
CA GLN A 77 -0.83 -19.36 -8.62
C GLN A 77 -1.21 -19.26 -10.11
N PRO A 78 -0.48 -18.48 -10.92
CA PRO A 78 -0.68 -18.45 -12.36
C PRO A 78 -0.33 -19.80 -13.03
N PRO A 79 -0.98 -20.16 -14.14
CA PRO A 79 -2.17 -19.53 -14.75
C PRO A 79 -3.49 -20.15 -14.28
N HIS A 80 -3.47 -21.20 -13.45
CA HIS A 80 -4.60 -22.08 -13.19
C HIS A 80 -5.28 -21.88 -11.83
N GLY A 81 -4.75 -21.01 -10.96
CA GLY A 81 -5.36 -20.72 -9.67
C GLY A 81 -6.81 -20.24 -9.79
N TYR A 82 -7.60 -20.47 -8.74
CA TYR A 82 -9.03 -20.11 -8.70
C TYR A 82 -9.28 -18.64 -9.10
N LYS A 83 -8.42 -17.69 -8.65
CA LYS A 83 -8.52 -16.28 -9.02
C LYS A 83 -8.48 -16.04 -10.53
N PHE A 84 -7.67 -16.81 -11.29
CA PHE A 84 -7.57 -16.64 -12.75
C PHE A 84 -8.83 -17.10 -13.47
N ARG A 85 -9.49 -18.16 -12.95
CA ARG A 85 -10.81 -18.59 -13.47
C ARG A 85 -11.88 -17.52 -13.19
N LEU A 86 -11.89 -16.92 -12.01
CA LEU A 86 -12.79 -15.82 -11.67
C LEU A 86 -12.57 -14.60 -12.58
N LEU A 87 -11.31 -14.20 -12.76
CA LEU A 87 -10.96 -13.10 -13.64
C LEU A 87 -11.35 -13.37 -15.10
N ALA A 88 -11.13 -14.59 -15.60
CA ALA A 88 -11.51 -14.96 -16.98
C ALA A 88 -13.03 -15.00 -17.16
N GLY A 89 -13.79 -15.44 -16.15
CA GLY A 89 -15.26 -15.52 -16.20
C GLY A 89 -15.98 -14.18 -15.99
N ALA A 90 -15.32 -13.20 -15.38
CA ALA A 90 -15.95 -11.91 -15.10
C ALA A 90 -15.93 -10.98 -16.33
N SER A 91 -17.06 -10.36 -16.62
CA SER A 91 -17.16 -9.33 -17.66
C SER A 91 -16.36 -8.07 -17.29
N ARG A 92 -16.00 -7.28 -18.31
CA ARG A 92 -15.33 -5.98 -18.11
C ARG A 92 -16.10 -5.09 -17.12
N ALA A 93 -17.42 -5.03 -17.25
CA ALA A 93 -18.27 -4.20 -16.39
C ALA A 93 -18.24 -4.65 -14.92
N GLU A 94 -18.22 -5.96 -14.66
CA GLU A 94 -18.09 -6.53 -13.31
C GLU A 94 -16.74 -6.20 -12.69
N LYS A 95 -15.65 -6.36 -13.43
CA LYS A 95 -14.29 -6.00 -12.98
C LYS A 95 -14.21 -4.50 -12.63
N VAL A 96 -14.72 -3.61 -13.50
CA VAL A 96 -14.74 -2.17 -13.25
C VAL A 96 -15.54 -1.82 -11.99
N ARG A 97 -16.73 -2.43 -11.80
CA ARG A 97 -17.54 -2.21 -10.58
C ARG A 97 -16.83 -2.70 -9.32
N ALA A 98 -16.21 -3.87 -9.37
CA ALA A 98 -15.50 -4.46 -8.26
C ALA A 98 -14.30 -3.60 -7.81
N ILE A 99 -13.47 -3.18 -8.76
CA ILE A 99 -12.33 -2.29 -8.48
C ILE A 99 -12.81 -0.94 -7.92
N ARG A 100 -13.89 -0.35 -8.47
CA ARG A 100 -14.47 0.89 -7.92
C ARG A 100 -14.92 0.74 -6.49
N ALA A 101 -15.56 -0.39 -6.15
CA ALA A 101 -15.98 -0.67 -4.77
C ALA A 101 -14.77 -0.78 -3.82
N ALA A 102 -13.70 -1.45 -4.25
CA ALA A 102 -12.46 -1.55 -3.47
C ALA A 102 -11.78 -0.17 -3.28
N LEU A 103 -11.71 0.64 -4.33
CA LEU A 103 -11.19 2.01 -4.26
C LEU A 103 -12.05 2.90 -3.35
N LEU A 104 -13.38 2.79 -3.42
CA LEU A 104 -14.29 3.52 -2.53
C LEU A 104 -14.05 3.15 -1.06
N ARG A 105 -13.80 1.87 -0.78
CA ARG A 105 -13.42 1.44 0.57
C ARG A 105 -12.10 2.06 1.02
N MET A 106 -11.08 2.10 0.16
CA MET A 106 -9.82 2.79 0.48
C MET A 106 -10.02 4.29 0.70
N GLU A 107 -10.88 4.93 -0.09
CA GLU A 107 -11.25 6.33 0.13
C GLU A 107 -11.88 6.53 1.50
N GLN A 108 -12.78 5.65 1.91
CA GLN A 108 -13.42 5.69 3.23
C GLN A 108 -12.38 5.55 4.35
N ASP A 109 -11.34 4.76 4.15
CA ASP A 109 -10.23 4.58 5.08
C ASP A 109 -9.18 5.71 5.01
N GLY A 110 -9.34 6.68 4.09
CA GLY A 110 -8.44 7.82 3.94
C GLY A 110 -7.15 7.53 3.16
N VAL A 111 -7.06 6.39 2.49
CA VAL A 111 -5.90 6.03 1.66
C VAL A 111 -5.72 7.05 0.54
N ALA A 112 -4.49 7.55 0.37
CA ALA A 112 -4.16 8.52 -0.68
C ALA A 112 -3.70 7.87 -1.98
N ALA A 113 -2.98 6.76 -1.89
CA ALA A 113 -2.47 6.04 -3.05
C ALA A 113 -2.43 4.53 -2.80
N THR A 114 -2.44 3.76 -3.89
CA THR A 114 -2.25 2.31 -3.87
C THR A 114 -1.36 1.87 -5.03
N VAL A 115 -0.56 0.83 -4.80
CA VAL A 115 0.24 0.14 -5.81
C VAL A 115 -0.49 -1.16 -6.16
N ASP A 116 -1.01 -1.26 -7.38
CA ASP A 116 -1.77 -2.43 -7.83
C ASP A 116 -0.94 -3.26 -8.81
N PHE A 117 -0.71 -4.51 -8.46
CA PHE A 117 -0.10 -5.50 -9.34
C PHE A 117 -1.18 -6.06 -10.25
N ARG A 118 -1.20 -5.55 -11.50
CA ARG A 118 -2.33 -5.74 -12.40
C ARG A 118 -2.11 -6.88 -13.39
N GLU A 119 -2.92 -7.91 -13.26
CA GLU A 119 -3.04 -8.98 -14.24
C GLU A 119 -3.63 -8.48 -15.57
N GLU A 120 -3.66 -9.37 -16.57
CA GLU A 120 -4.28 -9.17 -17.88
C GLU A 120 -3.54 -8.16 -18.78
N GLY A 121 -2.25 -7.92 -18.54
CA GLY A 121 -1.42 -7.11 -19.41
C GLY A 121 -1.94 -5.67 -19.58
N ARG A 122 -1.73 -5.10 -20.77
CA ARG A 122 -2.22 -3.76 -21.11
C ARG A 122 -3.74 -3.60 -20.95
N PRO A 123 -4.61 -4.53 -21.41
CA PRO A 123 -6.05 -4.42 -21.20
C PRO A 123 -6.43 -4.34 -19.69
N GLY A 124 -5.74 -5.09 -18.82
CA GLY A 124 -5.95 -5.03 -17.38
C GLY A 124 -5.60 -3.66 -16.78
N VAL A 125 -4.50 -3.06 -17.23
CA VAL A 125 -4.11 -1.70 -16.80
C VAL A 125 -5.11 -0.66 -17.29
N GLU A 126 -5.56 -0.73 -18.54
CA GLU A 126 -6.57 0.19 -19.10
C GLU A 126 -7.90 0.09 -18.34
N LEU A 127 -8.31 -1.13 -17.96
CA LEU A 127 -9.49 -1.38 -17.15
C LEU A 127 -9.34 -0.78 -15.74
N LEU A 128 -8.19 -0.95 -15.11
CA LEU A 128 -7.88 -0.34 -13.81
C LEU A 128 -7.95 1.19 -13.88
N ARG A 129 -7.38 1.80 -14.94
CA ARG A 129 -7.46 3.24 -15.19
C ARG A 129 -8.90 3.73 -15.36
N GLU A 130 -9.74 2.97 -16.08
CA GLU A 130 -11.17 3.25 -16.21
C GLU A 130 -11.89 3.19 -14.86
N ALA A 131 -11.63 2.16 -14.08
CA ALA A 131 -12.24 1.99 -12.76
C ALA A 131 -11.82 3.11 -11.79
N ALA A 132 -10.58 3.58 -11.87
CA ALA A 132 -10.05 4.64 -11.02
C ALA A 132 -10.52 6.05 -11.38
N ARG A 133 -11.23 6.25 -12.50
CA ARG A 133 -11.74 7.58 -12.88
C ARG A 133 -12.69 8.14 -11.82
N GLY A 134 -12.35 9.32 -11.31
CA GLY A 134 -13.13 10.00 -10.27
C GLY A 134 -12.81 9.55 -8.85
N SER A 135 -11.98 8.53 -8.65
CA SER A 135 -11.45 8.18 -7.33
C SER A 135 -10.50 9.27 -6.82
N SER A 136 -10.49 9.46 -5.49
CA SER A 136 -9.50 10.29 -4.81
C SER A 136 -8.21 9.51 -4.50
N VAL A 137 -8.22 8.19 -4.64
CA VAL A 137 -7.04 7.33 -4.48
C VAL A 137 -6.22 7.35 -5.75
N ARG A 138 -4.95 7.75 -5.66
CA ARG A 138 -4.01 7.62 -6.77
C ARG A 138 -3.62 6.16 -6.94
N VAL A 139 -3.81 5.60 -8.15
CA VAL A 139 -3.46 4.20 -8.42
C VAL A 139 -2.18 4.15 -9.26
N LEU A 140 -1.15 3.49 -8.73
CA LEU A 140 0.04 3.10 -9.46
C LEU A 140 -0.16 1.68 -9.98
N ALA A 141 -0.22 1.51 -11.29
CA ALA A 141 -0.42 0.22 -11.93
C ALA A 141 0.91 -0.42 -12.31
N LEU A 142 1.29 -1.50 -11.64
CA LEU A 142 2.38 -2.37 -12.06
C LEU A 142 1.78 -3.53 -12.87
N GLY A 143 1.80 -3.39 -14.20
CA GLY A 143 1.17 -4.35 -15.10
C GLY A 143 1.99 -5.63 -15.22
N ARG A 144 1.32 -6.78 -15.35
CA ARG A 144 1.98 -8.08 -15.60
C ARG A 144 1.91 -8.40 -17.09
N PRO A 145 3.07 -8.64 -17.77
CA PRO A 145 3.07 -9.15 -19.13
C PRO A 145 2.34 -10.50 -19.24
N LEU A 146 1.72 -10.77 -20.39
CA LEU A 146 0.99 -12.01 -20.67
C LEU A 146 1.87 -13.08 -21.31
N SER A 147 2.78 -12.65 -22.22
CA SER A 147 3.63 -13.58 -22.97
C SER A 147 4.71 -14.22 -22.08
N ARG A 148 4.95 -15.49 -22.31
CA ARG A 148 6.02 -16.24 -21.66
C ARG A 148 6.77 -17.06 -22.71
N PRO A 149 8.04 -16.75 -22.99
CA PRO A 149 8.84 -15.65 -22.45
C PRO A 149 8.30 -14.26 -22.80
N VAL A 150 8.66 -13.25 -22.02
CA VAL A 150 8.20 -11.86 -22.23
C VAL A 150 8.69 -11.32 -23.57
N VAL A 151 7.76 -10.86 -24.42
CA VAL A 151 8.04 -10.29 -25.73
C VAL A 151 8.26 -8.78 -25.61
N ARG A 152 9.33 -8.26 -26.20
CA ARG A 152 9.72 -6.85 -26.11
C ARG A 152 8.61 -5.88 -26.53
N THR A 153 7.96 -6.14 -27.66
CA THR A 153 6.88 -5.28 -28.19
C THR A 153 5.66 -5.24 -27.27
N GLU A 154 5.33 -6.35 -26.59
CA GLU A 154 4.28 -6.38 -25.56
C GLU A 154 4.70 -5.54 -24.35
N LEU A 155 5.92 -5.70 -23.89
CA LEU A 155 6.46 -4.96 -22.75
C LEU A 155 6.45 -3.45 -23.00
N ASP A 156 6.85 -3.00 -24.17
CA ASP A 156 6.83 -1.58 -24.56
C ASP A 156 5.40 -1.03 -24.59
N ARG A 157 4.45 -1.79 -25.14
CA ARG A 157 3.02 -1.42 -25.15
C ARG A 157 2.41 -1.39 -23.73
N LEU A 158 2.83 -2.29 -22.85
CA LEU A 158 2.41 -2.31 -21.46
C LEU A 158 2.97 -1.09 -20.73
N LEU A 159 4.26 -0.84 -20.87
CA LEU A 159 4.93 0.31 -20.25
C LEU A 159 4.39 1.65 -20.75
N ALA A 160 3.82 1.73 -21.94
CA ALA A 160 3.17 2.96 -22.42
C ALA A 160 1.96 3.41 -21.57
N VAL A 161 1.28 2.47 -20.87
CA VAL A 161 0.06 2.75 -20.08
C VAL A 161 0.21 2.49 -18.57
N ALA A 162 1.18 1.65 -18.18
CA ALA A 162 1.46 1.29 -16.79
C ALA A 162 2.49 2.21 -16.14
N ASP A 163 2.52 2.28 -14.82
CA ASP A 163 3.56 2.98 -14.03
C ASP A 163 4.80 2.09 -13.80
N GLY A 164 4.71 0.83 -14.20
CA GLY A 164 5.77 -0.14 -14.10
C GLY A 164 5.31 -1.55 -14.41
N VAL A 165 6.14 -2.52 -14.04
CA VAL A 165 5.84 -3.95 -14.17
C VAL A 165 5.89 -4.62 -12.81
N GLY A 166 4.91 -5.49 -12.54
CA GLY A 166 4.84 -6.34 -11.36
C GLY A 166 4.83 -7.82 -11.76
N LEU A 167 5.90 -8.55 -11.46
CA LEU A 167 5.99 -9.99 -11.73
C LEU A 167 5.45 -10.82 -10.56
N SER A 168 4.92 -12.01 -10.88
CA SER A 168 4.31 -12.91 -9.90
C SER A 168 5.32 -13.52 -8.93
N SER A 169 6.49 -13.88 -9.40
CA SER A 169 7.57 -14.47 -8.60
C SER A 169 8.84 -14.58 -9.46
N SER A 170 10.01 -14.52 -8.85
CA SER A 170 11.26 -14.88 -9.53
C SER A 170 11.28 -16.36 -9.92
N ARG A 171 10.47 -17.20 -9.29
CA ARG A 171 10.37 -18.64 -9.62
C ARG A 171 9.51 -18.93 -10.84
N ASP A 172 8.54 -18.06 -11.12
CA ASP A 172 7.62 -18.22 -12.25
C ASP A 172 8.23 -17.74 -13.57
N GLU A 173 9.38 -17.04 -13.48
CA GLU A 173 10.07 -16.43 -14.61
C GLU A 173 11.53 -16.93 -14.69
N THR A 174 12.14 -16.77 -15.85
CA THR A 174 13.60 -16.98 -15.98
C THR A 174 14.35 -15.74 -15.47
N ASP A 175 15.60 -15.94 -15.03
CA ASP A 175 16.46 -14.83 -14.58
C ASP A 175 16.66 -13.80 -15.70
N GLU A 176 16.76 -14.26 -16.97
CA GLU A 176 16.88 -13.38 -18.14
C GLU A 176 15.61 -12.56 -18.36
N THR A 177 14.41 -13.15 -18.17
CA THR A 177 13.13 -12.42 -18.21
C THR A 177 13.12 -11.33 -17.15
N CYS A 178 13.46 -11.65 -15.89
CA CYS A 178 13.50 -10.67 -14.80
C CYS A 178 14.46 -9.51 -15.12
N ARG A 179 15.66 -9.80 -15.60
CA ARG A 179 16.65 -8.79 -16.03
C ARG A 179 16.14 -7.93 -17.18
N THR A 180 15.51 -8.55 -18.17
CA THR A 180 14.97 -7.83 -19.35
C THR A 180 13.86 -6.88 -18.98
N VAL A 181 12.90 -7.33 -18.15
CA VAL A 181 11.81 -6.49 -17.63
C VAL A 181 12.37 -5.33 -16.81
N ALA A 182 13.30 -5.61 -15.89
CA ALA A 182 13.90 -4.61 -15.04
C ALA A 182 14.68 -3.55 -15.84
N ARG A 183 15.44 -3.96 -16.88
CA ARG A 183 16.12 -3.02 -17.78
C ARG A 183 15.13 -2.13 -18.54
N ALA A 184 14.03 -2.70 -19.04
CA ALA A 184 13.00 -1.94 -19.74
C ALA A 184 12.29 -0.92 -18.81
N CYS A 185 11.96 -1.32 -17.58
CA CYS A 185 11.39 -0.41 -16.59
C CYS A 185 12.33 0.76 -16.28
N ARG A 186 13.61 0.49 -16.02
CA ARG A 186 14.63 1.54 -15.77
C ARG A 186 14.80 2.47 -16.96
N ALA A 187 14.88 1.93 -18.18
CA ALA A 187 15.00 2.74 -19.39
C ALA A 187 13.79 3.66 -19.61
N ALA A 188 12.62 3.24 -19.15
CA ALA A 188 11.37 4.03 -19.20
C ALA A 188 11.16 4.94 -17.97
N GLY A 189 12.07 4.96 -16.99
CA GLY A 189 11.88 5.68 -15.71
C GLY A 189 10.71 5.14 -14.88
N LYS A 190 10.41 3.84 -14.97
CA LYS A 190 9.24 3.19 -14.34
C LYS A 190 9.64 2.14 -13.32
N LYS A 191 8.71 1.83 -12.43
CA LYS A 191 8.94 0.92 -11.30
C LYS A 191 8.95 -0.55 -11.73
N PHE A 192 9.76 -1.34 -11.02
CA PHE A 192 9.77 -2.80 -11.14
C PHE A 192 9.52 -3.44 -9.76
N GLY A 193 8.45 -4.22 -9.66
CA GLY A 193 8.08 -4.97 -8.46
C GLY A 193 8.10 -6.48 -8.68
N LEU A 194 8.47 -7.24 -7.65
CA LEU A 194 8.63 -8.69 -7.73
C LEU A 194 8.19 -9.35 -6.43
N HIS A 195 7.31 -10.38 -6.52
CA HIS A 195 7.06 -11.26 -5.38
C HIS A 195 8.26 -12.19 -5.16
N ALA A 196 8.66 -12.39 -3.93
CA ALA A 196 9.81 -13.20 -3.59
C ALA A 196 9.61 -13.93 -2.25
N SER A 197 10.16 -15.14 -2.15
CA SER A 197 10.19 -15.95 -0.93
C SER A 197 8.84 -16.00 -0.18
N GLU A 198 7.74 -16.10 -0.92
CA GLU A 198 6.38 -16.16 -0.33
C GLU A 198 6.03 -17.56 0.17
N ALA A 199 5.97 -18.56 -0.72
CA ALA A 199 5.59 -19.92 -0.40
C ALA A 199 6.80 -20.78 -0.01
N VAL A 200 7.91 -20.53 -0.66
CA VAL A 200 9.18 -21.25 -0.55
C VAL A 200 10.30 -20.22 -0.49
N ARG A 201 11.36 -20.48 0.26
CA ARG A 201 12.56 -19.63 0.29
C ARG A 201 13.22 -19.59 -1.08
N GLU A 202 13.56 -18.41 -1.53
CA GLU A 202 14.39 -18.13 -2.69
C GLU A 202 15.69 -17.49 -2.24
N LYS A 203 16.79 -17.75 -2.97
CA LYS A 203 18.09 -17.11 -2.65
C LYS A 203 18.03 -15.63 -3.00
N PRO A 204 18.55 -14.72 -2.14
CA PRO A 204 18.54 -13.28 -2.38
C PRO A 204 19.11 -12.88 -3.74
N GLU A 205 20.18 -13.52 -4.19
CA GLU A 205 20.83 -13.22 -5.47
C GLU A 205 19.83 -13.29 -6.63
N ARG A 206 18.87 -14.21 -6.57
CA ARG A 206 17.92 -14.44 -7.65
C ARG A 206 16.91 -13.29 -7.80
N TYR A 207 16.38 -12.78 -6.70
CA TYR A 207 15.38 -11.70 -6.74
C TYR A 207 15.98 -10.31 -6.60
N LEU A 208 17.26 -10.19 -6.19
CA LEU A 208 17.97 -8.90 -6.10
C LEU A 208 18.77 -8.58 -7.36
N ASP A 209 19.31 -9.60 -8.09
CA ASP A 209 20.07 -9.40 -9.32
C ASP A 209 19.38 -8.49 -10.35
N PRO A 210 18.05 -8.60 -10.61
CA PRO A 210 17.36 -7.67 -11.50
C PRO A 210 17.19 -6.26 -10.92
N ARG A 211 17.57 -6.00 -9.66
CA ARG A 211 17.46 -4.74 -8.93
C ARG A 211 16.00 -4.20 -8.92
N PRO A 212 15.07 -4.88 -8.24
CA PRO A 212 13.70 -4.41 -8.12
C PRO A 212 13.61 -3.15 -7.25
N ASP A 213 12.62 -2.30 -7.53
CA ASP A 213 12.24 -1.19 -6.65
C ASP A 213 11.47 -1.67 -5.43
N LEU A 214 10.75 -2.79 -5.57
CA LEU A 214 9.85 -3.33 -4.54
C LEU A 214 9.87 -4.86 -4.56
N LEU A 215 10.16 -5.46 -3.41
CA LEU A 215 9.90 -6.87 -3.15
C LEU A 215 8.58 -7.02 -2.41
N VAL A 216 7.89 -8.15 -2.60
CA VAL A 216 6.62 -8.43 -1.91
C VAL A 216 6.75 -9.72 -1.11
N HIS A 217 6.18 -9.73 0.08
CA HIS A 217 6.04 -10.82 1.06
C HIS A 217 7.29 -11.15 1.88
N LEU A 218 8.29 -11.81 1.32
CA LEU A 218 9.46 -12.35 2.02
C LEU A 218 9.12 -13.19 3.27
N THR A 219 8.01 -13.93 3.27
CA THR A 219 7.53 -14.73 4.42
C THR A 219 8.44 -15.91 4.75
N LYS A 220 9.26 -16.34 3.78
CA LYS A 220 10.21 -17.46 3.91
C LYS A 220 11.68 -17.01 3.93
N ALA A 221 11.92 -15.70 3.90
CA ALA A 221 13.28 -15.16 4.02
C ALA A 221 13.89 -15.50 5.39
N THR A 222 15.15 -15.84 5.42
CA THR A 222 15.94 -15.98 6.64
C THR A 222 16.42 -14.62 7.14
N VAL A 223 16.98 -14.56 8.35
CA VAL A 223 17.59 -13.32 8.86
C VAL A 223 18.71 -12.83 7.96
N ASP A 224 19.56 -13.74 7.45
CA ASP A 224 20.66 -13.40 6.52
C ASP A 224 20.14 -12.86 5.19
N ASP A 225 19.03 -13.43 4.68
CA ASP A 225 18.36 -12.90 3.49
C ASP A 225 17.89 -11.45 3.72
N LEU A 226 17.32 -11.17 4.90
CA LEU A 226 16.86 -9.83 5.28
C LEU A 226 18.02 -8.84 5.46
N VAL A 227 19.17 -9.29 5.94
CA VAL A 227 20.40 -8.47 5.98
C VAL A 227 20.80 -8.06 4.57
N THR A 228 20.84 -9.02 3.63
CA THR A 228 21.16 -8.75 2.22
C THR A 228 20.17 -7.76 1.60
N VAL A 229 18.87 -7.93 1.82
CA VAL A 229 17.82 -7.02 1.31
C VAL A 229 18.00 -5.60 1.87
N ARG A 230 18.32 -5.47 3.17
CA ARG A 230 18.61 -4.16 3.80
C ARG A 230 19.81 -3.48 3.15
N ASP A 231 20.91 -4.23 2.95
CA ASP A 231 22.17 -3.70 2.42
C ASP A 231 22.01 -3.22 0.97
N GLU A 232 21.20 -3.93 0.17
CA GLU A 232 20.78 -3.51 -1.18
C GLU A 232 19.73 -2.37 -1.17
N ARG A 233 19.23 -1.95 0.01
CA ARG A 233 18.26 -0.86 0.21
C ARG A 233 16.96 -1.03 -0.57
N VAL A 234 16.55 -2.28 -0.79
CA VAL A 234 15.28 -2.58 -1.47
C VAL A 234 14.13 -2.53 -0.46
N SER A 235 13.05 -1.87 -0.81
CA SER A 235 11.84 -1.83 0.02
C SER A 235 11.03 -3.10 -0.10
N VAL A 236 10.37 -3.50 1.01
CA VAL A 236 9.58 -4.74 1.10
C VAL A 236 8.13 -4.42 1.46
N ALA A 237 7.20 -4.70 0.55
CA ALA A 237 5.77 -4.69 0.87
C ALA A 237 5.37 -5.99 1.57
N VAL A 238 4.84 -5.89 2.77
CA VAL A 238 4.34 -7.02 3.56
C VAL A 238 2.83 -6.97 3.69
N CYS A 239 2.18 -8.14 3.67
CA CYS A 239 0.72 -8.27 3.67
C CYS A 239 0.27 -9.25 4.77
N PRO A 240 0.36 -8.85 6.04
CA PRO A 240 0.20 -9.75 7.18
C PRO A 240 -1.10 -10.55 7.18
N ARG A 241 -2.25 -9.93 6.86
CA ARG A 241 -3.56 -10.60 6.84
C ARG A 241 -3.65 -11.64 5.72
N SER A 242 -3.23 -11.25 4.51
CA SER A 242 -3.21 -12.15 3.36
C SER A 242 -2.30 -13.35 3.63
N ASN A 243 -1.09 -13.11 4.12
CA ASN A 243 -0.15 -14.18 4.42
C ASN A 243 -0.68 -15.13 5.52
N ALA A 244 -1.41 -14.60 6.52
CA ALA A 244 -1.98 -15.41 7.61
C ALA A 244 -3.03 -16.40 7.13
N LEU A 245 -3.84 -16.06 6.13
CA LEU A 245 -4.81 -16.99 5.52
C LEU A 245 -4.14 -18.27 5.01
N PHE A 246 -2.87 -18.20 4.68
CA PHE A 246 -2.06 -19.33 4.20
C PHE A 246 -1.08 -19.87 5.25
N GLY A 247 -1.31 -19.57 6.52
CA GLY A 247 -0.46 -20.05 7.61
C GLY A 247 0.96 -19.48 7.60
N ARG A 248 1.16 -18.29 7.02
CA ARG A 248 2.47 -17.65 6.85
C ARG A 248 2.49 -16.28 7.49
N GLN A 249 3.67 -15.83 7.87
CA GLN A 249 3.89 -14.47 8.35
C GLN A 249 5.30 -14.02 7.99
N PRO A 250 5.50 -12.80 7.51
CA PRO A 250 6.83 -12.22 7.39
C PRO A 250 7.44 -12.06 8.79
N ASP A 251 8.76 -12.12 8.87
CA ASP A 251 9.47 -11.89 10.13
C ASP A 251 9.64 -10.38 10.41
N LEU A 252 8.53 -9.74 10.74
CA LEU A 252 8.49 -8.30 11.01
C LEU A 252 9.42 -7.89 12.16
N TYR A 253 9.61 -8.76 13.16
CA TYR A 253 10.50 -8.50 14.27
C TYR A 253 11.97 -8.35 13.82
N SER A 254 12.46 -9.26 12.98
CA SER A 254 13.79 -9.13 12.42
C SER A 254 13.88 -7.95 11.44
N MET A 255 12.87 -7.72 10.62
CA MET A 255 12.83 -6.57 9.69
C MET A 255 12.96 -5.24 10.45
N GLU A 256 12.21 -5.06 11.56
CA GLU A 256 12.31 -3.87 12.40
C GLU A 256 13.71 -3.71 12.99
N ARG A 257 14.26 -4.75 13.59
CA ARG A 257 15.57 -4.69 14.26
C ARG A 257 16.74 -4.47 13.31
N LEU A 258 16.64 -5.00 12.11
CA LEU A 258 17.64 -4.83 11.06
C LEU A 258 17.52 -3.50 10.32
N GLY A 259 16.40 -2.78 10.47
CA GLY A 259 16.14 -1.54 9.75
C GLY A 259 15.80 -1.76 8.26
N VAL A 260 15.16 -2.89 7.92
CA VAL A 260 14.63 -3.12 6.57
C VAL A 260 13.55 -2.10 6.27
N SER A 261 13.55 -1.51 5.07
CA SER A 261 12.49 -0.60 4.62
C SER A 261 11.21 -1.40 4.35
N VAL A 262 10.27 -1.38 5.31
CA VAL A 262 9.01 -2.12 5.24
C VAL A 262 7.86 -1.19 4.89
N LEU A 263 7.04 -1.61 3.91
CA LEU A 263 5.80 -0.99 3.51
C LEU A 263 4.64 -1.95 3.79
N LEU A 264 3.47 -1.44 4.17
CA LEU A 264 2.27 -2.27 4.34
C LEU A 264 1.43 -2.28 3.07
N GLY A 265 1.00 -3.48 2.67
CA GLY A 265 0.05 -3.75 1.62
C GLY A 265 -1.10 -4.63 2.10
N THR A 266 -2.21 -4.64 1.38
CA THR A 266 -3.36 -5.50 1.69
C THR A 266 -3.47 -6.72 0.79
N ASP A 267 -2.70 -6.76 -0.29
CA ASP A 267 -2.66 -7.85 -1.27
C ASP A 267 -4.03 -8.11 -1.93
N ASN A 268 -4.48 -9.33 -1.92
CA ASN A 268 -5.59 -9.84 -2.69
C ASN A 268 -6.96 -9.39 -2.15
N ALA A 269 -7.66 -8.57 -2.94
CA ALA A 269 -8.97 -8.02 -2.56
C ALA A 269 -10.12 -9.05 -2.57
N MET A 270 -9.89 -10.28 -3.01
CA MET A 270 -10.84 -11.39 -2.90
C MET A 270 -10.99 -11.87 -1.45
N PHE A 271 -9.89 -11.89 -0.70
CA PHE A 271 -9.87 -12.49 0.64
C PHE A 271 -10.37 -11.54 1.73
N HIS A 272 -10.13 -10.25 1.58
CA HIS A 272 -10.55 -9.25 2.56
C HIS A 272 -10.56 -7.83 1.99
N ALA A 273 -11.32 -6.96 2.63
CA ALA A 273 -11.37 -5.56 2.25
C ALA A 273 -9.97 -4.90 2.40
N PRO A 274 -9.58 -4.02 1.45
CA PRO A 274 -8.27 -3.38 1.44
C PRO A 274 -8.15 -2.25 2.50
N SER A 275 -7.99 -2.62 3.79
CA SER A 275 -7.89 -1.70 4.92
C SER A 275 -6.53 -1.79 5.59
N LEU A 276 -5.71 -0.74 5.48
CA LEU A 276 -4.39 -0.67 6.12
C LEU A 276 -4.49 -0.57 7.65
N TRP A 277 -5.59 0.00 8.17
CA TRP A 277 -5.82 0.05 9.61
C TRP A 277 -5.92 -1.35 10.20
N ARG A 278 -6.64 -2.24 9.52
CA ARG A 278 -6.74 -3.66 9.92
C ARG A 278 -5.43 -4.42 9.71
N GLU A 279 -4.62 -4.07 8.71
CA GLU A 279 -3.29 -4.67 8.54
C GLU A 279 -2.37 -4.34 9.71
N MET A 280 -2.33 -3.07 10.13
CA MET A 280 -1.51 -2.64 11.25
C MET A 280 -1.93 -3.33 12.55
N GLU A 281 -3.23 -3.33 12.87
CA GLU A 281 -3.77 -3.97 14.07
C GLU A 281 -3.45 -5.47 14.09
N PHE A 282 -3.74 -6.15 12.97
CA PHE A 282 -3.47 -7.58 12.84
C PHE A 282 -1.97 -7.90 13.01
N ALA A 283 -1.09 -7.16 12.32
CA ALA A 283 0.36 -7.35 12.44
C ALA A 283 0.85 -7.15 13.89
N TYR A 284 0.30 -6.14 14.58
CA TYR A 284 0.61 -5.86 15.97
C TYR A 284 0.24 -7.04 16.88
N VAL A 285 -0.97 -7.58 16.76
CA VAL A 285 -1.46 -8.71 17.56
C VAL A 285 -0.71 -9.99 17.18
N ALA A 286 -0.59 -10.29 15.88
CA ALA A 286 0.07 -11.50 15.38
C ALA A 286 1.53 -11.59 15.83
N SER A 287 2.26 -10.46 15.87
CA SER A 287 3.65 -10.42 16.35
C SER A 287 3.77 -10.87 17.82
N ARG A 288 2.78 -10.51 18.64
CA ARG A 288 2.74 -10.88 20.07
C ARG A 288 2.37 -12.33 20.26
N LEU A 289 1.42 -12.86 19.51
CA LEU A 289 1.08 -14.29 19.50
C LEU A 289 2.31 -15.15 19.16
N ARG A 290 3.16 -14.67 18.27
CA ARG A 290 4.42 -15.35 17.89
C ARG A 290 5.57 -15.08 18.87
N ARG A 291 5.34 -14.34 19.96
CA ARG A 291 6.37 -13.92 20.93
C ARG A 291 7.55 -13.16 20.31
N ARG A 292 7.29 -12.46 19.19
CA ARG A 292 8.24 -11.60 18.46
C ARG A 292 7.60 -10.23 18.23
N PRO A 293 7.39 -9.44 19.30
CA PRO A 293 6.63 -8.20 19.23
C PRO A 293 7.34 -7.14 18.41
N VAL A 294 6.59 -6.45 17.56
CA VAL A 294 7.02 -5.24 16.87
C VAL A 294 6.41 -4.00 17.50
N SER A 295 7.06 -2.86 17.35
CA SER A 295 6.54 -1.60 17.87
C SER A 295 5.36 -1.09 17.03
N ALA A 296 4.44 -0.38 17.67
CA ALA A 296 3.37 0.33 16.95
C ALA A 296 3.94 1.42 16.04
N ALA A 297 5.03 2.08 16.45
CA ALA A 297 5.70 3.10 15.64
C ALA A 297 6.22 2.53 14.31
N PHE A 298 6.82 1.33 14.32
CA PHE A 298 7.26 0.65 13.10
C PHE A 298 6.10 0.39 12.13
N LEU A 299 4.98 -0.15 12.63
CA LEU A 299 3.80 -0.45 11.81
C LEU A 299 3.14 0.82 11.26
N ALA A 300 3.03 1.87 12.08
CA ALA A 300 2.52 3.15 11.64
C ALA A 300 3.41 3.76 10.53
N ARG A 301 4.73 3.73 10.70
CA ARG A 301 5.68 4.19 9.67
C ARG A 301 5.52 3.40 8.37
N ALA A 302 5.36 2.08 8.45
CA ALA A 302 5.19 1.22 7.27
C ALA A 302 3.93 1.53 6.42
N ALA A 303 2.91 2.17 7.00
CA ALA A 303 1.69 2.58 6.28
C ALA A 303 1.68 4.07 5.93
N LEU A 304 2.27 4.93 6.77
CA LEU A 304 2.09 6.38 6.72
C LEU A 304 3.32 7.14 6.20
N VAL A 305 4.51 6.55 6.27
CA VAL A 305 5.78 7.24 5.99
C VAL A 305 6.60 6.55 4.91
N GLU A 306 6.96 5.29 5.10
CA GLU A 306 7.88 4.60 4.19
C GLU A 306 7.35 4.47 2.76
N PRO A 307 6.02 4.27 2.51
CA PRO A 307 5.51 4.27 1.15
C PRO A 307 5.64 5.61 0.43
N TRP A 308 5.53 6.74 1.14
CA TRP A 308 5.75 8.07 0.55
C TRP A 308 7.21 8.28 0.14
N LYS A 309 8.16 7.81 0.97
CA LYS A 309 9.59 7.81 0.62
C LYS A 309 9.85 6.96 -0.62
N TRP A 310 9.25 5.76 -0.69
CA TRP A 310 9.36 4.87 -1.83
C TRP A 310 8.78 5.49 -3.12
N LEU A 311 7.72 6.27 -3.00
CA LEU A 311 7.13 7.04 -4.10
C LEU A 311 8.02 8.22 -4.54
N GLY A 312 9.05 8.59 -3.78
CA GLY A 312 9.88 9.78 -4.00
C GLY A 312 9.21 11.10 -3.54
N GLU A 313 8.23 11.02 -2.65
CA GLU A 313 7.42 12.14 -2.16
C GLU A 313 7.47 12.21 -0.62
N PRO A 314 8.65 12.23 0.04
CA PRO A 314 8.76 12.19 1.50
C PRO A 314 8.07 13.38 2.19
N GLU A 315 7.94 14.51 1.51
CA GLU A 315 7.23 15.70 2.00
C GLU A 315 5.73 15.44 2.23
N ALA A 316 5.13 14.47 1.53
CA ALA A 316 3.75 14.05 1.76
C ALA A 316 3.57 13.27 3.08
N ALA A 317 4.66 12.79 3.67
CA ALA A 317 4.69 12.14 4.98
C ALA A 317 4.98 13.12 6.14
N LEU A 318 5.16 14.39 5.88
CA LEU A 318 5.38 15.44 6.89
C LEU A 318 4.10 16.26 7.09
N VAL A 319 3.58 16.31 8.31
CA VAL A 319 2.44 17.18 8.65
C VAL A 319 2.95 18.61 8.88
N ALA A 320 2.95 19.42 7.84
CA ALA A 320 3.42 20.80 7.82
C ALA A 320 2.50 21.69 6.97
N PRO A 321 2.56 23.01 7.11
CA PRO A 321 1.91 23.91 6.17
C PRO A 321 2.30 23.59 4.73
N GLU A 322 1.29 23.62 3.84
CA GLU A 322 1.46 23.38 2.40
C GLU A 322 1.91 21.96 2.00
N MET A 323 1.88 20.99 2.93
CA MET A 323 2.12 19.59 2.54
C MET A 323 1.30 19.22 1.30
N PRO A 324 1.87 18.48 0.32
CA PRO A 324 1.19 18.17 -0.94
C PRO A 324 -0.04 17.27 -0.75
N GLY A 325 -0.05 16.48 0.32
CA GLY A 325 -1.17 15.59 0.69
C GLY A 325 -2.22 16.27 1.57
N ARG A 326 -3.27 15.53 1.86
CA ARG A 326 -4.27 15.92 2.86
C ARG A 326 -4.03 15.10 4.12
N PRO A 327 -3.85 15.74 5.29
CA PRO A 327 -3.72 14.99 6.52
C PRO A 327 -5.06 14.36 6.91
N LEU A 328 -4.98 13.27 7.65
CA LEU A 328 -6.13 12.70 8.35
C LEU A 328 -6.14 13.17 9.79
N VAL A 329 -7.32 13.45 10.30
CA VAL A 329 -7.55 13.73 11.72
C VAL A 329 -8.28 12.55 12.33
N LEU A 330 -7.58 11.85 13.21
CA LEU A 330 -8.12 10.70 13.94
C LEU A 330 -8.59 11.18 15.32
N ARG A 331 -9.85 10.95 15.65
CA ARG A 331 -10.41 11.31 16.96
C ARG A 331 -10.00 10.28 18.00
N LEU A 332 -8.71 10.22 18.26
CA LEU A 332 -8.09 9.32 19.23
C LEU A 332 -7.47 10.11 20.37
N PRO A 333 -7.32 9.51 21.58
CA PRO A 333 -6.49 10.07 22.62
C PRO A 333 -5.08 10.35 22.09
N PRO A 334 -4.47 11.53 22.40
CA PRO A 334 -3.15 11.86 21.86
C PRO A 334 -1.99 11.22 22.63
N ASP A 335 -2.29 10.49 23.69
CA ASP A 335 -1.29 9.77 24.48
C ASP A 335 -0.89 8.48 23.75
N ASP A 336 0.40 8.20 23.62
CA ASP A 336 0.97 7.14 22.80
C ASP A 336 0.38 7.10 21.35
N PRO A 337 0.61 8.12 20.52
CA PRO A 337 -0.07 8.28 19.24
C PRO A 337 0.07 7.06 18.30
N ALA A 338 1.24 6.45 18.27
CA ALA A 338 1.48 5.30 17.38
C ALA A 338 0.64 4.09 17.81
N TYR A 339 0.57 3.80 19.10
CA TYR A 339 -0.24 2.71 19.63
C TYR A 339 -1.73 2.94 19.34
N GLN A 340 -2.23 4.16 19.60
CA GLN A 340 -3.63 4.53 19.33
C GLN A 340 -3.97 4.35 17.84
N VAL A 341 -3.11 4.85 16.95
CA VAL A 341 -3.31 4.75 15.50
C VAL A 341 -3.36 3.29 15.04
N VAL A 342 -2.48 2.45 15.56
CA VAL A 342 -2.38 1.04 15.15
C VAL A 342 -3.53 0.20 15.68
N THR A 343 -3.98 0.44 16.93
CA THR A 343 -4.90 -0.49 17.61
C THR A 343 -6.34 -0.01 17.71
N ARG A 344 -6.63 1.29 17.45
CA ARG A 344 -7.96 1.86 17.68
C ARG A 344 -8.54 2.63 16.50
N THR A 345 -7.87 2.69 15.36
CA THR A 345 -8.36 3.49 14.22
C THR A 345 -9.64 2.91 13.61
N THR A 346 -9.86 1.61 13.70
CA THR A 346 -11.09 0.97 13.22
C THR A 346 -12.33 1.34 14.04
N GLU A 347 -12.15 1.83 15.26
CA GLU A 347 -13.22 2.21 16.19
C GLU A 347 -13.58 3.69 16.11
N HIS A 348 -12.82 4.52 15.37
CA HIS A 348 -12.94 5.98 15.40
C HIS A 348 -13.13 6.61 14.02
N LEU A 349 -13.85 7.74 14.01
CA LEU A 349 -14.12 8.49 12.78
C LEU A 349 -12.91 9.25 12.27
N ILE A 350 -12.58 9.01 10.99
CA ILE A 350 -11.61 9.80 10.23
C ILE A 350 -12.32 11.09 9.77
N VAL A 351 -11.84 12.25 10.22
CA VAL A 351 -12.37 13.54 9.80
C VAL A 351 -11.63 13.98 8.53
N ARG A 352 -12.33 13.95 7.41
CA ARG A 352 -11.82 14.49 6.13
C ARG A 352 -12.18 15.95 5.98
N GLY A 353 -11.27 16.76 5.45
CA GLY A 353 -11.65 18.03 4.85
C GLY A 353 -12.57 17.74 3.64
N ARG A 354 -13.74 18.39 3.56
CA ARG A 354 -14.64 18.21 2.42
C ARG A 354 -13.91 18.49 1.11
N PRO A 355 -13.94 17.58 0.10
CA PRO A 355 -13.40 17.89 -1.22
C PRO A 355 -14.19 19.08 -1.80
N ARG A 356 -13.49 20.02 -2.46
CA ARG A 356 -14.17 20.99 -3.32
C ARG A 356 -14.94 20.19 -4.37
N ARG A 357 -16.26 20.33 -4.43
CA ARG A 357 -17.03 19.95 -5.63
C ARG A 357 -16.34 20.67 -6.80
N ARG A 358 -15.79 19.92 -7.76
CA ARG A 358 -15.42 20.50 -9.05
C ARG A 358 -16.69 21.15 -9.58
N GLN A 359 -16.70 22.48 -9.70
CA GLN A 359 -17.68 23.16 -10.51
C GLN A 359 -17.57 22.53 -11.91
N ARG A 360 -18.63 21.88 -12.35
CA ARG A 360 -18.77 21.52 -13.75
C ARG A 360 -18.63 22.83 -14.50
N ALA A 361 -17.57 22.97 -15.32
CA ALA A 361 -17.53 24.00 -16.32
C ALA A 361 -18.79 23.80 -17.18
N ALA A 362 -19.68 24.76 -17.12
CA ALA A 362 -20.82 24.83 -18.02
C ALA A 362 -20.21 24.99 -19.42
N ALA A 363 -20.36 23.94 -20.24
CA ALA A 363 -20.14 24.05 -21.66
C ALA A 363 -21.20 25.04 -22.20
N ARG A 364 -20.73 26.20 -22.69
CA ARG A 364 -21.43 26.98 -23.67
C ARG A 364 -20.93 26.61 -25.06
#